data_dcdb542aedcdd54400b010aa178b4e15
#
_entry.id   dcdb542aedcdd54400b010aa178b4e15
#
_cell.length_a   1.000
_cell.length_b   1.000
_cell.length_c   1.000
_cell.angle_alpha   90.00
_cell.angle_beta   90.00
_cell.angle_gamma   90.00
#
_symmetry.space_group_name_H-M   'P 1'
#
loop_
_entity.id
_entity.type
_entity.pdbx_description
1 polymer ?
#
loop_
_entity_poly.entity_id
_entity_poly.type
_entity_poly.pdbx_seq_one_letter_code
_entity_poly.pdbx_strand_id
1 'polypeptide(L)'
;MINKNKLNLGVNVDHIATLREARGVGYPCPVEAALLAEESGADSITMHLREDRRHIQKEDIYKYSSTRKTHLNLELAITSEMIEIACDLKPQDCCFVPEKREELTTEGGLDVIGQFDFIKDAYEQLANSKIRVSLFLSLIHI
;
A
#
# COMPACT_ATOMS: atom_id res chain seq x y z
N MET A 1 5.80 20.39 2.82
CA MET A 1 4.60 21.23 2.50
C MET A 1 4.09 20.82 1.13
N ILE A 2 2.83 20.40 1.03
CA ILE A 2 2.20 20.15 -0.27
C ILE A 2 2.03 21.50 -0.96
N ASN A 3 2.69 21.68 -2.09
CA ASN A 3 2.49 22.86 -2.93
C ASN A 3 1.06 22.77 -3.51
N LYS A 4 0.15 23.60 -3.03
CA LYS A 4 -1.29 23.58 -3.40
C LYS A 4 -1.55 23.79 -4.90
N ASN A 5 -0.54 24.13 -5.67
CA ASN A 5 -0.63 24.40 -7.11
C ASN A 5 0.05 23.32 -7.99
N LYS A 6 0.56 22.23 -7.41
CA LYS A 6 1.19 21.14 -8.15
C LYS A 6 0.37 19.88 -7.99
N LEU A 7 0.05 19.21 -9.10
CA LEU A 7 -0.45 17.84 -9.08
C LEU A 7 0.70 16.92 -8.67
N ASN A 8 0.43 16.03 -7.72
CA ASN A 8 1.38 15.00 -7.31
C ASN A 8 1.09 13.71 -8.07
N LEU A 9 2.13 13.01 -8.48
CA LEU A 9 2.06 11.73 -9.19
C LEU A 9 2.42 10.59 -8.24
N GLY A 10 1.47 9.70 -7.97
CA GLY A 10 1.70 8.41 -7.33
C GLY A 10 1.81 7.30 -8.39
N VAL A 11 2.80 6.42 -8.26
CA VAL A 11 3.02 5.29 -9.19
C VAL A 11 2.89 3.98 -8.42
N ASN A 12 1.99 3.11 -8.88
CA ASN A 12 1.86 1.74 -8.37
C ASN A 12 2.75 0.80 -9.20
N VAL A 13 3.54 -0.04 -8.53
CA VAL A 13 4.49 -0.97 -9.17
C VAL A 13 4.12 -2.46 -8.97
N ASP A 14 2.94 -2.76 -8.45
CA ASP A 14 2.52 -4.14 -8.16
C ASP A 14 2.57 -5.06 -9.38
N HIS A 15 2.17 -4.55 -10.54
CA HIS A 15 2.15 -5.36 -11.76
C HIS A 15 3.54 -5.67 -12.31
N ILE A 16 4.56 -4.93 -11.94
CA ILE A 16 5.96 -5.31 -12.20
C ILE A 16 6.29 -6.60 -11.43
N ALA A 17 5.88 -6.67 -10.16
CA ALA A 17 6.04 -7.88 -9.35
C ALA A 17 5.17 -9.03 -9.88
N THR A 18 3.93 -8.76 -10.32
CA THR A 18 3.08 -9.76 -10.98
C THR A 18 3.79 -10.41 -12.17
N LEU A 19 4.44 -9.62 -13.00
CA LEU A 19 5.18 -10.14 -14.15
C LEU A 19 6.40 -10.96 -13.71
N ARG A 20 7.12 -10.53 -12.68
CA ARG A 20 8.22 -11.31 -12.08
C ARG A 20 7.75 -12.69 -11.61
N GLU A 21 6.66 -12.73 -10.84
CA GLU A 21 6.11 -13.99 -10.32
C GLU A 21 5.63 -14.91 -11.45
N ALA A 22 4.96 -14.37 -12.47
CA ALA A 22 4.52 -15.13 -13.63
C ALA A 22 5.68 -15.74 -14.43
N ARG A 23 6.86 -15.10 -14.42
CA ARG A 23 8.08 -15.60 -15.08
C ARG A 23 8.84 -16.60 -14.21
N GLY A 24 8.64 -16.62 -12.91
CA GLY A 24 9.35 -17.48 -11.96
C GLY A 24 10.86 -17.19 -11.86
N VAL A 25 11.28 -15.94 -12.13
CA VAL A 25 12.67 -15.48 -12.07
C VAL A 25 12.75 -14.13 -11.35
N GLY A 26 13.94 -13.68 -10.96
CA GLY A 26 14.12 -12.43 -10.21
C GLY A 26 13.90 -11.13 -11.00
N TYR A 27 13.34 -11.21 -12.20
CA TYR A 27 13.18 -10.10 -13.14
C TYR A 27 11.79 -10.13 -13.82
N PRO A 28 11.15 -8.95 -14.04
CA PRO A 28 11.60 -7.58 -13.66
C PRO A 28 11.51 -7.31 -12.15
N CYS A 29 12.32 -6.38 -11.65
CA CYS A 29 12.39 -6.04 -10.23
C CYS A 29 11.47 -4.84 -9.90
N PRO A 30 10.47 -4.97 -9.01
CA PRO A 30 9.59 -3.86 -8.66
C PRO A 30 10.32 -2.73 -7.93
N VAL A 31 11.40 -3.02 -7.20
CA VAL A 31 12.20 -2.00 -6.52
C VAL A 31 12.96 -1.14 -7.53
N GLU A 32 13.55 -1.74 -8.57
CA GLU A 32 14.23 -0.99 -9.64
C GLU A 32 13.22 -0.12 -10.41
N ALA A 33 12.03 -0.65 -10.69
CA ALA A 33 10.97 0.12 -11.33
C ALA A 33 10.50 1.29 -10.46
N ALA A 34 10.39 1.10 -9.14
CA ALA A 34 10.04 2.16 -8.20
C ALA A 34 11.09 3.27 -8.18
N LEU A 35 12.37 2.92 -8.10
CA LEU A 35 13.47 3.90 -8.13
C LEU A 35 13.55 4.66 -9.47
N LEU A 36 13.29 3.99 -10.58
CA LEU A 36 13.19 4.63 -11.89
C LEU A 36 12.01 5.61 -11.97
N ALA A 37 10.87 5.24 -11.38
CA ALA A 37 9.71 6.15 -11.30
C ALA A 37 10.03 7.39 -10.46
N GLU A 38 10.71 7.24 -9.32
CA GLU A 38 11.20 8.37 -8.51
C GLU A 38 12.11 9.30 -9.30
N GLU A 39 13.11 8.74 -9.99
CA GLU A 39 14.05 9.51 -10.83
C GLU A 39 13.33 10.23 -11.97
N SER A 40 12.22 9.67 -12.45
CA SER A 40 11.36 10.25 -13.48
C SER A 40 10.36 11.28 -12.94
N GLY A 41 10.33 11.53 -11.64
CA GLY A 41 9.53 12.59 -11.01
C GLY A 41 8.26 12.13 -10.30
N ALA A 42 8.12 10.85 -9.96
CA ALA A 42 7.04 10.39 -9.09
C ALA A 42 7.18 11.02 -7.69
N ASP A 43 6.08 11.49 -7.13
CA ASP A 43 6.02 12.07 -5.79
C ASP A 43 5.76 10.98 -4.72
N SER A 44 5.21 9.84 -5.11
CA SER A 44 5.03 8.67 -4.23
C SER A 44 5.01 7.36 -5.02
N ILE A 45 5.37 6.27 -4.34
CA ILE A 45 5.26 4.92 -4.86
C ILE A 45 4.24 4.16 -4.03
N THR A 46 3.38 3.40 -4.69
CA THR A 46 2.42 2.50 -4.05
C THR A 46 2.86 1.05 -4.27
N MET A 47 2.87 0.29 -3.19
CA MET A 47 3.09 -1.16 -3.18
C MET A 47 2.03 -1.84 -2.32
N HIS A 48 1.41 -2.90 -2.83
CA HIS A 48 0.44 -3.68 -2.10
C HIS A 48 1.05 -5.01 -1.62
N LEU A 49 1.28 -5.12 -0.31
CA LEU A 49 1.68 -6.37 0.31
C LEU A 49 0.42 -7.19 0.64
N ARG A 50 0.03 -8.07 -0.26
CA ARG A 50 -1.13 -8.94 -0.06
C ARG A 50 -0.82 -10.07 0.92
N GLU A 51 -1.84 -10.55 1.63
CA GLU A 51 -1.74 -11.75 2.50
C GLU A 51 -1.27 -12.97 1.71
N ASP A 52 -1.74 -13.14 0.47
CA ASP A 52 -1.41 -14.30 -0.39
C ASP A 52 -0.07 -14.17 -1.13
N ARG A 53 0.63 -13.05 -0.97
CA ARG A 53 1.97 -12.80 -1.57
C ARG A 53 2.04 -13.05 -3.08
N ARG A 54 0.96 -12.86 -3.82
CA ARG A 54 0.91 -13.17 -5.27
C ARG A 54 1.79 -12.29 -6.15
N HIS A 55 2.28 -11.16 -5.63
CA HIS A 55 3.14 -10.24 -6.38
C HIS A 55 4.23 -9.60 -5.51
N ILE A 56 3.97 -8.46 -4.85
CA ILE A 56 4.94 -7.83 -3.96
C ILE A 56 5.26 -8.76 -2.79
N GLN A 57 6.55 -8.91 -2.51
CA GLN A 57 7.08 -9.67 -1.37
C GLN A 57 7.53 -8.73 -0.26
N LYS A 58 7.65 -9.25 0.96
CA LYS A 58 8.10 -8.47 2.12
C LYS A 58 9.48 -7.84 1.87
N GLU A 59 10.37 -8.59 1.26
CA GLU A 59 11.72 -8.16 0.91
C GLU A 59 11.75 -6.96 -0.04
N ASP A 60 10.79 -6.88 -0.98
CA ASP A 60 10.68 -5.75 -1.91
C ASP A 60 10.42 -4.45 -1.15
N ILE A 61 9.49 -4.50 -0.19
CA ILE A 61 9.08 -3.31 0.57
C ILE A 61 10.20 -2.82 1.47
N TYR A 62 10.88 -3.73 2.18
CA TYR A 62 12.00 -3.36 3.04
C TYR A 62 13.18 -2.82 2.23
N LYS A 63 13.50 -3.45 1.10
CA LYS A 63 14.55 -2.99 0.19
C LYS A 63 14.23 -1.60 -0.36
N TYR A 64 13.00 -1.39 -0.86
CA TYR A 64 12.59 -0.08 -1.34
C TYR A 64 12.60 0.96 -0.22
N SER A 65 12.06 0.64 0.96
CA SER A 65 12.01 1.55 2.10
C SER A 65 13.39 2.05 2.54
N SER A 66 14.43 1.20 2.42
CA SER A 66 15.81 1.56 2.78
C SER A 66 16.51 2.46 1.76
N THR A 67 16.00 2.55 0.53
CA THR A 67 16.66 3.25 -0.59
C THR A 67 15.85 4.41 -1.14
N ARG A 68 14.56 4.47 -0.89
CA ARG A 68 13.62 5.47 -1.44
C ARG A 68 13.93 6.90 -1.02
N LYS A 69 13.55 7.83 -1.88
CA LYS A 69 13.61 9.28 -1.65
C LYS A 69 12.23 9.93 -1.60
N THR A 70 11.20 9.23 -2.07
CA THR A 70 9.81 9.71 -2.11
C THR A 70 8.94 8.99 -1.08
N HIS A 71 7.66 9.36 -1.01
CA HIS A 71 6.71 8.73 -0.10
C HIS A 71 6.43 7.29 -0.52
N LEU A 72 6.35 6.39 0.44
CA LEU A 72 5.76 5.06 0.27
C LEU A 72 4.31 5.10 0.76
N ASN A 73 3.40 4.69 -0.11
CA ASN A 73 2.03 4.32 0.22
C ASN A 73 1.93 2.79 0.24
N LEU A 74 1.75 2.20 1.42
CA LEU A 74 1.63 0.76 1.58
C LEU A 74 0.16 0.37 1.59
N GLU A 75 -0.28 -0.38 0.57
CA GLU A 75 -1.60 -1.00 0.58
C GLU A 75 -1.55 -2.33 1.33
N LEU A 76 -2.52 -2.57 2.19
CA LEU A 76 -2.58 -3.79 3.00
C LEU A 76 -4.01 -4.13 3.44
N ALA A 77 -4.27 -5.44 3.62
CA ALA A 77 -5.44 -5.91 4.36
C ALA A 77 -5.23 -5.68 5.87
N ILE A 78 -6.31 -5.50 6.60
CA ILE A 78 -6.26 -5.26 8.05
C ILE A 78 -6.07 -6.60 8.76
N THR A 79 -4.82 -7.01 8.94
CA THR A 79 -4.44 -8.17 9.74
C THR A 79 -3.35 -7.78 10.73
N SER A 80 -3.21 -8.53 11.81
CA SER A 80 -2.18 -8.26 12.83
C SER A 80 -0.78 -8.24 12.21
N GLU A 81 -0.46 -9.21 11.33
CA GLU A 81 0.83 -9.27 10.63
C GLU A 81 1.10 -8.02 9.81
N MET A 82 0.09 -7.56 9.03
CA MET A 82 0.26 -6.40 8.15
C MET A 82 0.39 -5.09 8.94
N ILE A 83 -0.37 -4.96 10.03
CA ILE A 83 -0.26 -3.80 10.93
C ILE A 83 1.12 -3.77 11.61
N GLU A 84 1.64 -4.90 12.08
CA GLU A 84 2.98 -4.99 12.65
C GLU A 84 4.05 -4.60 11.63
N ILE A 85 3.97 -5.11 10.40
CA ILE A 85 4.89 -4.74 9.31
C ILE A 85 4.84 -3.23 9.03
N ALA A 86 3.64 -2.65 8.95
CA ALA A 86 3.50 -1.21 8.72
C ALA A 86 4.06 -0.38 9.88
N CYS A 87 3.85 -0.79 11.14
CA CYS A 87 4.40 -0.13 12.31
C CYS A 87 5.93 -0.21 12.39
N ASP A 88 6.52 -1.31 11.95
CA ASP A 88 7.98 -1.49 11.87
C ASP A 88 8.58 -0.64 10.74
N LEU A 89 7.99 -0.71 9.56
CA LEU A 89 8.45 -0.04 8.34
C LEU A 89 8.27 1.48 8.37
N LYS A 90 7.20 1.96 9.02
CA LYS A 90 6.80 3.37 9.12
C LYS A 90 6.74 4.08 7.77
N PRO A 91 5.93 3.58 6.81
CA PRO A 91 5.67 4.32 5.59
C PRO A 91 4.98 5.64 5.91
N GLN A 92 5.00 6.61 5.00
CA GLN A 92 4.26 7.87 5.18
C GLN A 92 2.76 7.65 5.12
N ASP A 93 2.34 6.72 4.25
CA ASP A 93 0.94 6.44 3.98
C ASP A 93 0.67 4.95 4.01
N CYS A 94 -0.49 4.56 4.54
CA CYS A 94 -1.09 3.24 4.37
C CYS A 94 -2.49 3.38 3.80
N CYS A 95 -2.88 2.45 2.93
CA CYS A 95 -4.25 2.32 2.47
C CYS A 95 -4.81 0.96 2.87
N PHE A 96 -5.89 0.96 3.65
CA PHE A 96 -6.61 -0.27 3.96
C PHE A 96 -7.43 -0.69 2.76
N VAL A 97 -7.14 -1.88 2.24
CA VAL A 97 -7.80 -2.46 1.07
C VAL A 97 -8.44 -3.80 1.41
N PRO A 98 -9.62 -4.09 0.86
CA PRO A 98 -10.23 -5.40 1.02
C PRO A 98 -9.52 -6.43 0.13
N GLU A 99 -9.21 -7.60 0.66
CA GLU A 99 -8.59 -8.71 -0.08
C GLU A 99 -9.50 -9.95 -0.14
N LYS A 100 -10.40 -10.09 0.83
CA LYS A 100 -11.38 -11.18 0.93
C LYS A 100 -12.78 -10.67 0.65
N ARG A 101 -13.66 -11.59 0.24
CA ARG A 101 -15.04 -11.26 -0.11
C ARG A 101 -15.84 -10.71 1.07
N GLU A 102 -15.53 -11.17 2.28
CA GLU A 102 -16.17 -10.75 3.53
C GLU A 102 -15.81 -9.32 3.94
N GLU A 103 -14.74 -8.78 3.38
CA GLU A 103 -14.25 -7.42 3.64
C GLU A 103 -14.84 -6.37 2.70
N LEU A 104 -15.58 -6.83 1.68
CA LEU A 104 -16.11 -6.01 0.59
C LEU A 104 -17.55 -5.59 0.83
N THR A 105 -17.89 -4.38 0.42
CA THR A 105 -19.26 -4.01 0.06
C THR A 105 -19.66 -4.65 -1.28
N THR A 106 -20.95 -4.61 -1.62
CA THR A 106 -21.47 -5.11 -2.92
C THR A 106 -20.82 -4.42 -4.12
N GLU A 107 -20.31 -3.21 -3.97
CA GLU A 107 -19.66 -2.40 -5.00
C GLU A 107 -18.12 -2.48 -4.97
N GLY A 108 -17.55 -3.35 -4.13
CA GLY A 108 -16.13 -3.67 -4.12
C GLY A 108 -15.24 -2.75 -3.29
N GLY A 109 -15.81 -1.83 -2.50
CA GLY A 109 -15.06 -1.05 -1.50
C GLY A 109 -14.99 -1.77 -0.15
N LEU A 110 -14.10 -1.31 0.72
CA LEU A 110 -14.00 -1.80 2.10
C LEU A 110 -15.30 -1.56 2.87
N ASP A 111 -15.83 -2.58 3.54
CA ASP A 111 -17.04 -2.48 4.38
C ASP A 111 -16.71 -1.82 5.73
N VAL A 112 -16.68 -0.49 5.72
CA VAL A 112 -16.33 0.32 6.90
C VAL A 112 -17.42 0.27 7.96
N ILE A 113 -18.68 0.16 7.56
CA ILE A 113 -19.81 0.14 8.53
C ILE A 113 -19.84 -1.19 9.27
N GLY A 114 -19.78 -2.29 8.52
CA GLY A 114 -19.84 -3.64 9.13
C GLY A 114 -18.59 -3.98 9.95
N GLN A 115 -17.47 -3.34 9.71
CA GLN A 115 -16.17 -3.62 10.35
C GLN A 115 -15.61 -2.41 11.13
N PHE A 116 -16.48 -1.49 11.54
CA PHE A 116 -16.07 -0.18 12.07
C PHE A 116 -15.07 -0.28 13.24
N ASP A 117 -15.37 -1.06 14.27
CA ASP A 117 -14.50 -1.15 15.46
C ASP A 117 -13.13 -1.75 15.11
N PHE A 118 -13.12 -2.78 14.26
CA PHE A 118 -11.89 -3.43 13.79
C PHE A 118 -11.01 -2.47 12.98
N ILE A 119 -11.61 -1.74 12.05
CA ILE A 119 -10.91 -0.73 11.24
C ILE A 119 -10.39 0.41 12.11
N LYS A 120 -11.19 0.86 13.09
CA LYS A 120 -10.82 1.91 14.05
C LYS A 120 -9.61 1.50 14.87
N ASP A 121 -9.59 0.29 15.41
CA ASP A 121 -8.47 -0.21 16.22
C ASP A 121 -7.18 -0.27 15.41
N ALA A 122 -7.25 -0.75 14.16
CA ALA A 122 -6.11 -0.77 13.23
C ALA A 122 -5.63 0.66 12.88
N TYR A 123 -6.57 1.56 12.62
CA TYR A 123 -6.26 2.97 12.39
C TYR A 123 -5.50 3.60 13.56
N GLU A 124 -5.97 3.39 14.80
CA GLU A 124 -5.34 3.96 16.00
C GLU A 124 -3.90 3.46 16.17
N GLN A 125 -3.62 2.18 15.88
CA GLN A 125 -2.27 1.62 15.92
C GLN A 125 -1.33 2.31 14.92
N LEU A 126 -1.78 2.49 13.67
CA LEU A 126 -0.98 3.17 12.64
C LEU A 126 -0.84 4.67 12.93
N ALA A 127 -1.91 5.33 13.39
CA ALA A 127 -1.87 6.75 13.75
C ALA A 127 -0.90 7.04 14.90
N ASN A 128 -0.84 6.16 15.92
CA ASN A 128 0.15 6.23 16.99
C ASN A 128 1.58 6.10 16.48
N SER A 129 1.78 5.38 15.38
CA SER A 129 3.06 5.27 14.67
C SER A 129 3.32 6.43 13.69
N LYS A 130 2.43 7.46 13.66
CA LYS A 130 2.48 8.64 12.79
C LYS A 130 2.35 8.30 11.30
N ILE A 131 1.66 7.24 10.98
CA ILE A 131 1.35 6.81 9.61
C ILE A 131 -0.01 7.41 9.22
N ARG A 132 -0.10 8.07 8.08
CA ARG A 132 -1.37 8.56 7.54
C ARG A 132 -2.13 7.39 6.91
N VAL A 133 -3.40 7.21 7.30
CA VAL A 133 -4.24 6.11 6.81
C VAL A 133 -5.29 6.62 5.86
N SER A 134 -5.50 5.90 4.77
CA SER A 134 -6.62 6.04 3.84
C SER A 134 -7.37 4.72 3.71
N LEU A 135 -8.60 4.79 3.18
CA LEU A 135 -9.47 3.63 3.02
C LEU A 135 -9.83 3.48 1.53
N PHE A 136 -9.79 2.24 1.03
CA PHE A 136 -10.24 1.91 -0.31
C PHE A 136 -11.76 1.79 -0.33
N LEU A 137 -12.45 2.84 -0.78
CA LEU A 137 -13.90 2.94 -0.75
C LEU A 137 -14.50 2.88 -2.16
N SER A 138 -15.74 2.40 -2.24
CA SER A 138 -16.58 2.58 -3.43
C SER A 138 -17.09 4.02 -3.50
N LEU A 139 -17.07 4.62 -4.68
CA LEU A 139 -17.60 5.98 -4.91
C LEU A 139 -19.12 6.10 -4.68
N ILE A 140 -19.84 4.97 -4.66
CA ILE A 140 -21.29 4.93 -4.48
C ILE A 140 -21.68 4.94 -3.00
N HIS A 141 -20.76 4.64 -2.11
CA HIS A 141 -20.98 4.53 -0.65
C HIS A 141 -20.34 5.66 0.16
N ILE A 142 -20.09 6.77 -0.47
CA ILE A 142 -19.59 7.97 0.19
C ILE A 142 -20.77 8.79 0.72
#